data_3d45e7f8a70b83911cc454b88ffce2b5
#
_entry.id   3d45e7f8a70b83911cc454b88ffce2b5
#
_cell.length_a   1.000
_cell.length_b   1.000
_cell.length_c   1.000
_cell.angle_alpha   90.00
_cell.angle_beta   90.00
_cell.angle_gamma   90.00
#
_symmetry.space_group_name_H-M   'P 1'
#
loop_
_entity.id
_entity.type
_entity.pdbx_description
1 polymer ?
#
loop_
_entity_poly.entity_id
_entity_poly.type
_entity_poly.pdbx_seq_one_letter_code
_entity_poly.pdbx_strand_id
1 'polypeptide(L)'
;MKKIIIAISSIWLLTVSSAMSISPSIGISGNLGVYAATGTEKNFNEGGTAVDTTIDEHGAFAAEYPSIFVEAALTDTVSIGLDYAASFETPENVSNEDQGNQRTVSAEFTDLTTVYAKLNIPLGGAYIKVGYSQADVTSNENGGSGNSYGNDTTDGYTVGLGYNHELTNGVSVRLEVTGTDFSDVKVNNGQTNKTEIQVKEMIGARGTLSIVKSF
;
A
#
# COMPACT_ATOMS: atom_id res chain seq x y z
N MET A 1 -3.86 -11.46 8.31
CA MET A 1 -2.83 -12.40 8.80
C MET A 1 -2.84 -13.78 8.12
N LYS A 2 -3.97 -14.47 7.93
CA LYS A 2 -3.99 -15.81 7.29
C LYS A 2 -3.52 -15.82 5.82
N LYS A 3 -3.77 -14.75 5.05
CA LYS A 3 -3.39 -14.66 3.62
C LYS A 3 -1.89 -14.42 3.41
N ILE A 4 -1.25 -13.66 4.30
CA ILE A 4 0.21 -13.40 4.26
C ILE A 4 1.02 -14.66 4.58
N ILE A 5 0.56 -15.48 5.52
CA ILE A 5 1.20 -16.75 5.88
C ILE A 5 1.24 -17.71 4.69
N ILE A 6 0.21 -17.70 3.83
CA ILE A 6 0.15 -18.52 2.62
C ILE A 6 1.16 -18.04 1.58
N ALA A 7 1.34 -16.73 1.41
CA ALA A 7 2.33 -16.19 0.47
C ALA A 7 3.77 -16.50 0.92
N ILE A 8 4.09 -16.36 2.20
CA ILE A 8 5.41 -16.67 2.76
C ILE A 8 5.71 -18.17 2.67
N SER A 9 4.74 -19.03 2.97
CA SER A 9 4.93 -20.48 2.85
C SER A 9 5.13 -20.95 1.40
N SER A 10 4.55 -20.22 0.42
CA SER A 10 4.73 -20.54 -1.01
C SER A 10 6.14 -20.21 -1.51
N ILE A 11 6.80 -19.21 -0.95
CA ILE A 11 8.18 -18.84 -1.29
C ILE A 11 9.17 -19.91 -0.80
N TRP A 12 8.92 -20.53 0.37
CA TRP A 12 9.76 -21.60 0.90
C TRP A 12 9.68 -22.91 0.09
N LEU A 13 8.56 -23.17 -0.58
CA LEU A 13 8.39 -24.36 -1.43
C LEU A 13 9.18 -24.32 -2.74
N LEU A 14 9.62 -23.13 -3.20
CA LEU A 14 10.45 -22.98 -4.40
C LEU A 14 11.93 -23.33 -4.15
N THR A 15 12.36 -23.54 -2.92
CA THR A 15 13.77 -23.82 -2.58
C THR A 15 14.17 -25.29 -2.79
N VAL A 16 13.30 -26.15 -3.30
CA VAL A 16 13.51 -27.61 -3.36
C VAL A 16 13.89 -28.15 -4.75
N SER A 17 14.09 -27.30 -5.75
CA SER A 17 14.60 -27.78 -7.05
C SER A 17 16.10 -27.52 -7.18
N SER A 18 16.88 -28.54 -7.06
CA SER A 18 18.35 -28.60 -7.02
C SER A 18 19.09 -28.22 -8.33
N ALA A 19 18.53 -27.36 -9.16
CA ALA A 19 19.12 -26.95 -10.44
C ALA A 19 19.16 -25.43 -10.69
N MET A 20 18.54 -24.58 -9.84
CA MET A 20 18.60 -23.13 -9.97
C MET A 20 19.48 -22.53 -8.88
N SER A 21 20.53 -21.83 -9.28
CA SER A 21 21.32 -21.01 -8.32
C SER A 21 20.47 -19.79 -7.94
N ILE A 22 19.70 -19.92 -6.87
CA ILE A 22 18.92 -18.81 -6.31
C ILE A 22 19.84 -17.91 -5.53
N SER A 23 19.93 -16.63 -5.91
CA SER A 23 20.70 -15.62 -5.17
C SER A 23 19.77 -14.74 -4.36
N PRO A 24 19.74 -14.89 -3.03
CA PRO A 24 18.89 -14.07 -2.17
C PRO A 24 19.47 -12.68 -1.96
N SER A 25 18.59 -11.72 -1.77
CA SER A 25 18.93 -10.35 -1.39
C SER A 25 17.97 -9.84 -0.32
N ILE A 26 18.44 -8.95 0.52
CA ILE A 26 17.63 -8.21 1.50
C ILE A 26 17.91 -6.73 1.34
N GLY A 27 16.89 -5.89 1.52
CA GLY A 27 17.07 -4.45 1.47
C GLY A 27 16.20 -3.70 2.46
N ILE A 28 16.65 -2.49 2.76
CA ILE A 28 15.90 -1.50 3.52
C ILE A 28 15.68 -0.28 2.63
N SER A 29 14.52 0.34 2.74
CA SER A 29 14.10 1.43 1.86
C SER A 29 13.52 2.59 2.64
N GLY A 30 13.77 3.80 2.13
CA GLY A 30 12.97 4.99 2.42
C GLY A 30 12.07 5.28 1.23
N ASN A 31 10.81 5.51 1.51
CA ASN A 31 9.76 5.74 0.52
C ASN A 31 9.16 7.13 0.69
N LEU A 32 8.89 7.80 -0.44
CA LEU A 32 8.06 8.98 -0.53
C LEU A 32 6.90 8.64 -1.47
N GLY A 33 5.69 8.51 -0.91
CA GLY A 33 4.47 8.24 -1.65
C GLY A 33 3.61 9.49 -1.81
N VAL A 34 2.95 9.63 -2.96
CA VAL A 34 1.86 10.58 -3.19
C VAL A 34 0.65 9.76 -3.62
N TYR A 35 -0.46 9.96 -2.93
CA TYR A 35 -1.69 9.21 -3.12
C TYR A 35 -2.82 10.18 -3.43
N ALA A 36 -3.71 9.80 -4.34
CA ALA A 36 -4.91 10.54 -4.66
C ALA A 36 -6.11 9.59 -4.70
N ALA A 37 -7.27 10.07 -4.23
CA ALA A 37 -8.50 9.28 -4.21
C ALA A 37 -9.72 10.20 -4.27
N THR A 38 -10.86 9.61 -4.65
CA THR A 38 -12.18 10.23 -4.55
C THR A 38 -12.94 9.60 -3.38
N GLY A 39 -13.29 10.39 -2.37
CA GLY A 39 -14.15 10.01 -1.27
C GLY A 39 -15.62 10.28 -1.61
N THR A 40 -16.49 9.32 -1.38
CA THR A 40 -17.94 9.48 -1.51
C THR A 40 -18.58 9.16 -0.16
N GLU A 41 -19.24 10.13 0.46
CA GLU A 41 -20.06 9.93 1.64
C GLU A 41 -21.54 9.83 1.23
N LYS A 42 -22.21 8.76 1.69
CA LYS A 42 -23.64 8.55 1.50
C LYS A 42 -24.34 8.47 2.84
N ASN A 43 -25.27 9.38 3.07
CA ASN A 43 -26.13 9.36 4.24
C ASN A 43 -27.48 8.72 3.85
N PHE A 44 -27.93 7.79 4.67
CA PHE A 44 -29.18 7.08 4.46
C PHE A 44 -30.30 7.64 5.37
N ASN A 45 -31.54 7.55 4.93
CA ASN A 45 -32.72 7.93 5.72
C ASN A 45 -32.83 7.11 7.02
N GLU A 46 -33.73 7.54 7.94
CA GLU A 46 -33.97 6.88 9.23
C GLU A 46 -34.27 5.38 9.15
N GLY A 47 -34.73 4.89 8.01
CA GLY A 47 -34.99 3.46 7.77
C GLY A 47 -33.82 2.71 7.13
N GLY A 48 -32.72 3.38 6.80
CA GLY A 48 -31.54 2.79 6.17
C GLY A 48 -31.77 2.21 4.76
N THR A 49 -32.87 2.56 4.12
CA THR A 49 -33.34 1.93 2.87
C THR A 49 -33.11 2.79 1.63
N ALA A 50 -33.00 4.11 1.78
CA ALA A 50 -32.78 5.05 0.68
C ALA A 50 -31.65 6.03 1.02
N VAL A 51 -30.84 6.39 0.02
CA VAL A 51 -29.81 7.41 0.14
C VAL A 51 -30.49 8.78 0.14
N ASP A 52 -30.21 9.59 1.17
CA ASP A 52 -30.77 10.92 1.36
C ASP A 52 -29.84 11.98 0.76
N THR A 53 -28.55 11.87 1.04
CA THR A 53 -27.51 12.77 0.50
C THR A 53 -26.29 11.99 0.03
N THR A 54 -25.62 12.53 -0.98
CA THR A 54 -24.32 12.04 -1.46
C THR A 54 -23.39 13.23 -1.58
N ILE A 55 -22.21 13.12 -1.00
CA ILE A 55 -21.14 14.14 -1.06
C ILE A 55 -19.90 13.47 -1.64
N ASP A 56 -19.35 14.05 -2.71
CA ASP A 56 -18.10 13.59 -3.32
C ASP A 56 -17.00 14.62 -3.04
N GLU A 57 -15.85 14.14 -2.59
CA GLU A 57 -14.65 14.93 -2.33
C GLU A 57 -13.43 14.27 -2.95
N HIS A 58 -12.54 15.09 -3.52
CA HIS A 58 -11.25 14.63 -4.05
C HIS A 58 -10.14 15.04 -3.11
N GLY A 59 -9.29 14.09 -2.78
CA GLY A 59 -8.15 14.32 -1.88
C GLY A 59 -6.85 13.77 -2.45
N ALA A 60 -5.74 14.41 -2.06
CA ALA A 60 -4.41 13.89 -2.29
C ALA A 60 -3.55 14.16 -1.06
N PHE A 61 -2.66 13.24 -0.74
CA PHE A 61 -1.70 13.37 0.35
C PHE A 61 -0.35 12.76 -0.01
N ALA A 62 0.69 13.18 0.71
CA ALA A 62 2.01 12.58 0.65
C ALA A 62 2.32 11.91 1.97
N ALA A 63 3.05 10.78 1.92
CA ALA A 63 3.50 10.06 3.09
C ALA A 63 4.95 9.59 2.91
N GLU A 64 5.74 9.68 3.98
CA GLU A 64 7.09 9.16 4.06
C GLU A 64 7.11 7.97 5.02
N TYR A 65 7.67 6.86 4.59
CA TYR A 65 7.72 5.65 5.41
C TYR A 65 8.86 4.73 5.02
N PRO A 66 9.43 3.99 6.00
CA PRO A 66 10.41 2.94 5.73
C PRO A 66 9.73 1.66 5.25
N SER A 67 10.47 0.85 4.50
CA SER A 67 10.11 -0.53 4.22
C SER A 67 11.33 -1.45 4.23
N ILE A 68 11.07 -2.74 4.35
CA ILE A 68 12.06 -3.81 4.19
C ILE A 68 11.62 -4.73 3.07
N PHE A 69 12.56 -5.30 2.34
CA PHE A 69 12.22 -6.29 1.33
C PHE A 69 13.20 -7.45 1.30
N VAL A 70 12.71 -8.56 0.82
CA VAL A 70 13.50 -9.73 0.45
C VAL A 70 13.26 -10.05 -1.02
N GLU A 71 14.30 -10.47 -1.71
CA GLU A 71 14.26 -10.77 -3.14
C GLU A 71 15.07 -12.02 -3.43
N ALA A 72 14.63 -12.83 -4.36
CA ALA A 72 15.33 -13.99 -4.86
C ALA A 72 15.53 -13.86 -6.38
N ALA A 73 16.75 -13.77 -6.83
CA ALA A 73 17.06 -13.85 -8.25
C ALA A 73 16.94 -15.31 -8.69
N LEU A 74 15.99 -15.57 -9.60
CA LEU A 74 15.75 -16.90 -10.18
C LEU A 74 16.62 -17.13 -11.41
N THR A 75 16.92 -16.05 -12.11
CA THR A 75 17.83 -15.99 -13.25
C THR A 75 18.53 -14.63 -13.26
N ASP A 76 19.49 -14.42 -14.16
CA ASP A 76 20.12 -13.12 -14.35
C ASP A 76 19.11 -12.01 -14.76
N THR A 77 17.99 -12.41 -15.30
CA THR A 77 16.97 -11.48 -15.82
C THR A 77 15.76 -11.35 -14.88
N VAL A 78 15.40 -12.40 -14.14
CA VAL A 78 14.14 -12.45 -13.37
C VAL A 78 14.42 -12.64 -11.90
N SER A 79 13.83 -11.78 -11.08
CA SER A 79 13.76 -11.92 -9.62
C SER A 79 12.32 -11.84 -9.15
N ILE A 80 12.04 -12.46 -8.02
CA ILE A 80 10.77 -12.30 -7.29
C ILE A 80 11.07 -11.74 -5.91
N GLY A 81 10.15 -10.97 -5.34
CA GLY A 81 10.37 -10.37 -4.03
C GLY A 81 9.10 -10.04 -3.29
N LEU A 82 9.29 -9.70 -2.02
CA LEU A 82 8.28 -9.22 -1.09
C LEU A 82 8.81 -7.94 -0.43
N ASP A 83 8.08 -6.85 -0.54
CA ASP A 83 8.31 -5.57 0.12
C ASP A 83 7.25 -5.36 1.21
N TYR A 84 7.65 -4.89 2.38
CA TYR A 84 6.77 -4.69 3.52
C TYR A 84 7.04 -3.36 4.20
N ALA A 85 5.99 -2.54 4.34
CA ALA A 85 5.96 -1.34 5.16
C ALA A 85 4.93 -1.51 6.28
N ALA A 86 5.33 -1.21 7.53
CA ALA A 86 4.49 -1.49 8.69
C ALA A 86 3.27 -0.58 8.75
N SER A 87 3.48 0.75 8.64
CA SER A 87 2.37 1.70 8.61
C SER A 87 2.79 3.06 8.04
N PHE A 88 1.81 3.80 7.56
CA PHE A 88 1.86 5.25 7.32
C PHE A 88 0.45 5.83 7.44
N GLU A 89 0.34 7.10 7.80
CA GLU A 89 -0.92 7.78 8.06
C GLU A 89 -1.18 8.87 7.01
N THR A 90 -2.48 9.13 6.75
CA THR A 90 -2.90 10.33 6.04
C THR A 90 -2.79 11.54 6.97
N PRO A 91 -2.59 12.76 6.45
CA PRO A 91 -2.78 13.97 7.23
C PRO A 91 -4.16 14.00 7.89
N GLU A 92 -4.22 14.51 9.11
CA GLU A 92 -5.50 14.72 9.80
C GLU A 92 -6.35 15.76 9.05
N ASN A 93 -7.60 15.43 8.81
CA ASN A 93 -8.58 16.37 8.29
C ASN A 93 -9.50 16.81 9.44
N VAL A 94 -9.59 18.11 9.67
CA VAL A 94 -10.42 18.71 10.73
C VAL A 94 -11.74 19.18 10.11
N SER A 95 -12.85 18.54 10.48
CA SER A 95 -14.19 19.00 10.12
C SER A 95 -14.85 19.68 11.33
N ASN A 96 -15.58 20.78 11.07
CA ASN A 96 -16.40 21.45 12.06
C ASN A 96 -17.83 20.93 11.93
N GLU A 97 -18.32 20.25 12.96
CA GLU A 97 -19.74 19.89 13.04
C GLU A 97 -20.59 21.08 13.50
N ASP A 98 -21.89 21.12 13.12
CA ASP A 98 -22.86 22.22 13.34
C ASP A 98 -23.06 22.64 14.81
N GLN A 99 -22.42 22.01 15.77
CA GLN A 99 -22.55 22.31 17.21
C GLN A 99 -21.23 22.76 17.88
N GLY A 100 -20.25 23.18 17.10
CA GLY A 100 -18.99 23.69 17.63
C GLY A 100 -18.00 22.63 18.16
N ASN A 101 -18.27 21.37 17.96
CA ASN A 101 -17.34 20.28 18.21
C ASN A 101 -16.43 20.10 16.99
N GLN A 102 -15.12 20.13 17.22
CA GLN A 102 -14.16 19.76 16.18
C GLN A 102 -14.03 18.24 16.14
N ARG A 103 -14.09 17.69 14.95
CA ARG A 103 -13.83 16.28 14.66
C ARG A 103 -12.58 16.18 13.81
N THR A 104 -11.66 15.32 14.21
CA THR A 104 -10.48 15.01 13.42
C THR A 104 -10.63 13.60 12.85
N VAL A 105 -10.42 13.46 11.57
CA VAL A 105 -10.48 12.17 10.85
C VAL A 105 -9.17 11.96 10.11
N SER A 106 -8.56 10.80 10.29
CA SER A 106 -7.42 10.34 9.49
C SER A 106 -7.60 8.86 9.13
N ALA A 107 -6.89 8.42 8.11
CA ALA A 107 -6.79 7.01 7.78
C ALA A 107 -5.36 6.53 7.99
N GLU A 108 -5.19 5.40 8.65
CA GLU A 108 -3.92 4.72 8.79
C GLU A 108 -3.89 3.53 7.84
N PHE A 109 -2.82 3.45 7.06
CA PHE A 109 -2.51 2.30 6.23
C PHE A 109 -1.49 1.43 6.96
N THR A 110 -1.84 0.19 7.23
CA THR A 110 -0.97 -0.76 7.92
C THR A 110 -0.69 -1.99 7.05
N ASP A 111 0.41 -2.68 7.34
CA ASP A 111 0.79 -3.92 6.69
C ASP A 111 0.85 -3.84 5.15
N LEU A 112 1.27 -2.67 4.60
CA LEU A 112 1.43 -2.54 3.15
C LEU A 112 2.46 -3.56 2.65
N THR A 113 1.97 -4.58 1.99
CA THR A 113 2.75 -5.70 1.46
C THR A 113 2.66 -5.73 -0.05
N THR A 114 3.79 -5.77 -0.75
CA THR A 114 3.85 -5.93 -2.20
C THR A 114 4.61 -7.19 -2.57
N VAL A 115 3.95 -8.14 -3.20
CA VAL A 115 4.60 -9.28 -3.88
C VAL A 115 4.88 -8.86 -5.32
N TYR A 116 6.12 -9.06 -5.79
CA TYR A 116 6.50 -8.56 -7.10
C TYR A 116 7.43 -9.48 -7.88
N ALA A 117 7.43 -9.32 -9.19
CA ALA A 117 8.48 -9.76 -10.10
C ALA A 117 9.28 -8.55 -10.59
N LYS A 118 10.58 -8.72 -10.68
CA LYS A 118 11.53 -7.74 -11.23
C LYS A 118 12.18 -8.34 -12.47
N LEU A 119 12.19 -7.58 -13.56
CA LEU A 119 12.76 -7.95 -14.85
C LEU A 119 13.92 -7.01 -15.17
N ASN A 120 15.15 -7.51 -15.05
CA ASN A 120 16.34 -6.76 -15.43
C ASN A 120 16.37 -6.56 -16.95
N ILE A 121 16.58 -5.32 -17.38
CA ILE A 121 16.75 -4.99 -18.80
C ILE A 121 18.24 -4.77 -19.11
N PRO A 122 18.71 -5.02 -20.33
CA PRO A 122 20.15 -4.94 -20.66
C PRO A 122 20.62 -3.48 -20.79
N LEU A 123 20.32 -2.64 -19.81
CA LEU A 123 20.68 -1.21 -19.73
C LEU A 123 21.40 -0.91 -18.39
N GLY A 124 22.43 -1.70 -18.06
CA GLY A 124 23.38 -1.37 -17.01
C GLY A 124 22.80 -1.21 -15.60
N GLY A 125 21.88 -2.08 -15.20
CA GLY A 125 21.25 -2.05 -13.85
C GLY A 125 19.80 -1.57 -13.83
N ALA A 126 19.24 -1.17 -14.97
CA ALA A 126 17.84 -0.80 -15.07
C ALA A 126 16.93 -2.05 -15.04
N TYR A 127 15.72 -1.90 -14.52
CA TYR A 127 14.73 -2.99 -14.43
C TYR A 127 13.30 -2.46 -14.49
N ILE A 128 12.38 -3.36 -14.78
CA ILE A 128 10.93 -3.19 -14.67
C ILE A 128 10.47 -4.01 -13.46
N LYS A 129 9.52 -3.47 -12.70
CA LYS A 129 8.84 -4.15 -11.59
C LYS A 129 7.37 -4.24 -11.87
N VAL A 130 6.78 -5.40 -11.65
CA VAL A 130 5.33 -5.61 -11.65
C VAL A 130 4.95 -6.37 -10.39
N GLY A 131 3.87 -5.98 -9.74
CA GLY A 131 3.51 -6.56 -8.46
C GLY A 131 2.04 -6.40 -8.11
N TYR A 132 1.70 -7.00 -6.99
CA TYR A 132 0.40 -6.90 -6.36
C TYR A 132 0.60 -6.44 -4.91
N SER A 133 -0.07 -5.37 -4.55
CA SER A 133 0.02 -4.72 -3.24
C SER A 133 -1.26 -4.93 -2.47
N GLN A 134 -1.15 -5.07 -1.16
CA GLN A 134 -2.27 -5.14 -0.22
C GLN A 134 -1.93 -4.33 1.02
N ALA A 135 -2.90 -3.58 1.57
CA ALA A 135 -2.79 -2.87 2.83
C ALA A 135 -4.10 -2.95 3.61
N ASP A 136 -4.01 -2.97 4.93
CA ASP A 136 -5.16 -2.77 5.80
C ASP A 136 -5.36 -1.26 6.02
N VAL A 137 -6.61 -0.81 5.99
CA VAL A 137 -7.01 0.59 6.16
C VAL A 137 -7.84 0.72 7.43
N THR A 138 -7.36 1.52 8.36
CA THR A 138 -8.03 1.82 9.64
C THR A 138 -8.47 3.27 9.64
N SER A 139 -9.75 3.53 9.94
CA SER A 139 -10.26 4.87 10.16
C SER A 139 -9.99 5.29 11.60
N ASN A 140 -9.26 6.38 11.79
CA ASN A 140 -9.00 7.00 13.08
C ASN A 140 -9.85 8.26 13.22
N GLU A 141 -10.77 8.26 14.19
CA GLU A 141 -11.66 9.36 14.48
C GLU A 141 -11.48 9.84 15.91
N ASN A 142 -11.31 11.14 16.09
CA ASN A 142 -11.18 11.76 17.40
C ASN A 142 -12.14 12.95 17.51
N GLY A 143 -12.97 12.94 18.57
CA GLY A 143 -14.01 13.94 18.78
C GLY A 143 -15.27 13.69 17.93
N GLY A 144 -16.45 14.01 18.44
CA GLY A 144 -17.72 13.86 17.74
C GLY A 144 -18.67 12.81 18.33
N SER A 145 -19.74 12.48 17.64
CA SER A 145 -20.92 11.74 18.13
C SER A 145 -20.71 10.23 18.34
N GLY A 146 -19.48 9.73 18.37
CA GLY A 146 -19.21 8.33 18.67
C GLY A 146 -19.49 7.34 17.55
N ASN A 147 -19.60 7.80 16.31
CA ASN A 147 -19.65 6.91 15.15
C ASN A 147 -18.25 6.34 14.88
N SER A 148 -18.11 5.04 14.82
CA SER A 148 -16.89 4.35 14.42
C SER A 148 -17.13 3.70 13.05
N TYR A 149 -16.29 4.03 12.10
CA TYR A 149 -16.25 3.36 10.80
C TYR A 149 -15.32 2.16 10.91
N GLY A 150 -15.72 1.03 10.40
CA GLY A 150 -14.92 -0.20 10.48
C GLY A 150 -13.59 -0.10 9.73
N ASN A 151 -12.78 -1.14 9.88
CA ASN A 151 -11.55 -1.31 9.10
C ASN A 151 -11.87 -2.07 7.81
N ASP A 152 -11.12 -1.79 6.74
CA ASP A 152 -11.21 -2.51 5.48
C ASP A 152 -9.80 -2.80 4.95
N THR A 153 -9.73 -3.56 3.88
CA THR A 153 -8.47 -3.91 3.21
C THR A 153 -8.54 -3.44 1.77
N THR A 154 -7.50 -2.78 1.31
CA THR A 154 -7.33 -2.45 -0.11
C THR A 154 -6.24 -3.29 -0.73
N ASP A 155 -6.37 -3.56 -2.01
CA ASP A 155 -5.39 -4.26 -2.82
C ASP A 155 -5.25 -3.59 -4.18
N GLY A 156 -4.15 -3.84 -4.89
CA GLY A 156 -3.93 -3.18 -6.17
C GLY A 156 -2.76 -3.74 -6.96
N TYR A 157 -2.68 -3.34 -8.23
CA TYR A 157 -1.58 -3.69 -9.11
C TYR A 157 -0.52 -2.60 -9.10
N THR A 158 0.73 -3.00 -8.95
CA THR A 158 1.88 -2.10 -8.92
C THR A 158 2.73 -2.33 -10.16
N VAL A 159 3.12 -1.25 -10.82
CA VAL A 159 4.11 -1.25 -11.89
C VAL A 159 5.19 -0.22 -11.60
N GLY A 160 6.40 -0.48 -12.01
CA GLY A 160 7.51 0.43 -11.73
C GLY A 160 8.72 0.23 -12.61
N LEU A 161 9.59 1.22 -12.51
CA LEU A 161 10.92 1.25 -13.14
C LEU A 161 11.93 1.53 -12.05
N GLY A 162 13.09 0.93 -12.15
CA GLY A 162 14.16 1.17 -11.21
C GLY A 162 15.55 1.01 -11.82
N TYR A 163 16.51 1.43 -11.03
CA TYR A 163 17.91 1.32 -11.34
C TYR A 163 18.68 0.83 -10.11
N ASN A 164 19.45 -0.23 -10.27
CA ASN A 164 20.30 -0.81 -9.24
C ASN A 164 21.77 -0.52 -9.58
N HIS A 165 22.46 0.18 -8.69
CA HIS A 165 23.88 0.47 -8.82
C HIS A 165 24.69 -0.35 -7.82
N GLU A 166 25.46 -1.30 -8.33
CA GLU A 166 26.36 -2.10 -7.50
C GLU A 166 27.55 -1.24 -7.01
N LEU A 167 27.82 -1.31 -5.72
CA LEU A 167 28.95 -0.67 -5.10
C LEU A 167 30.12 -1.65 -4.96
N THR A 168 30.06 -2.51 -3.95
CA THR A 168 31.10 -3.50 -3.67
C THR A 168 30.57 -4.64 -2.82
N ASN A 169 31.18 -5.82 -2.93
CA ASN A 169 30.87 -6.96 -2.06
C ASN A 169 29.37 -7.32 -1.96
N GLY A 170 28.62 -7.24 -3.07
CA GLY A 170 27.19 -7.54 -3.12
C GLY A 170 26.32 -6.47 -2.43
N VAL A 171 26.87 -5.29 -2.16
CA VAL A 171 26.07 -4.13 -1.70
C VAL A 171 25.74 -3.26 -2.91
N SER A 172 24.49 -2.83 -3.00
CA SER A 172 24.04 -1.90 -4.04
C SER A 172 23.09 -0.84 -3.49
N VAL A 173 22.98 0.26 -4.22
CA VAL A 173 21.98 1.31 -4.02
C VAL A 173 20.95 1.19 -5.13
N ARG A 174 19.68 1.27 -4.76
CA ARG A 174 18.57 1.13 -5.69
C ARG A 174 17.69 2.37 -5.64
N LEU A 175 17.37 2.91 -6.82
CA LEU A 175 16.34 3.93 -7.03
C LEU A 175 15.18 3.30 -7.78
N GLU A 176 13.96 3.57 -7.34
CA GLU A 176 12.74 3.03 -7.94
C GLU A 176 11.64 4.07 -7.96
N VAL A 177 10.82 4.06 -9.01
CA VAL A 177 9.54 4.78 -9.08
C VAL A 177 8.48 3.76 -9.43
N THR A 178 7.41 3.70 -8.62
CA THR A 178 6.28 2.80 -8.83
C THR A 178 4.97 3.57 -8.87
N GLY A 179 4.01 3.06 -9.64
CA GLY A 179 2.61 3.45 -9.60
C GLY A 179 1.77 2.27 -9.15
N THR A 180 0.79 2.50 -8.29
CA THR A 180 -0.16 1.49 -7.83
C THR A 180 -1.57 1.99 -8.04
N ASP A 181 -2.41 1.14 -8.64
CA ASP A 181 -3.85 1.34 -8.79
C ASP A 181 -4.54 0.42 -7.78
N PHE A 182 -5.17 1.02 -6.76
CA PHE A 182 -5.79 0.31 -5.65
C PHE A 182 -7.28 0.13 -5.87
N SER A 183 -7.83 -0.95 -5.32
CA SER A 183 -9.26 -1.21 -5.29
C SER A 183 -9.98 -0.28 -4.31
N ASP A 184 -11.29 -0.10 -4.55
CA ASP A 184 -12.17 0.70 -3.71
C ASP A 184 -12.22 0.16 -2.27
N VAL A 185 -12.24 1.08 -1.30
CA VAL A 185 -12.48 0.80 0.12
C VAL A 185 -13.87 1.28 0.49
N LYS A 186 -14.61 0.49 1.27
CA LYS A 186 -15.96 0.81 1.66
C LYS A 186 -16.22 0.48 3.13
N VAL A 187 -16.51 1.51 3.92
CA VAL A 187 -16.81 1.40 5.36
C VAL A 187 -18.14 2.05 5.70
N ASN A 188 -18.73 1.66 6.81
CA ASN A 188 -19.95 2.27 7.31
C ASN A 188 -19.96 2.32 8.84
N ASN A 189 -20.78 3.21 9.41
CA ASN A 189 -20.85 3.44 10.86
C ASN A 189 -21.69 2.40 11.64
N GLY A 190 -22.20 1.35 11.01
CA GLY A 190 -22.97 0.28 11.67
C GLY A 190 -24.32 0.70 12.28
N GLN A 191 -24.74 1.94 12.10
CA GLN A 191 -25.98 2.49 12.67
C GLN A 191 -27.20 2.24 11.77
N THR A 192 -28.41 2.40 12.34
CA THR A 192 -29.67 2.31 11.57
C THR A 192 -29.76 3.45 10.54
N ASN A 193 -29.37 4.67 10.97
CA ASN A 193 -29.15 5.82 10.08
C ASN A 193 -27.74 5.74 9.53
N LYS A 194 -27.55 4.82 8.62
CA LYS A 194 -26.24 4.44 8.14
C LYS A 194 -25.61 5.56 7.33
N THR A 195 -24.38 5.93 7.70
CA THR A 195 -23.47 6.66 6.84
C THR A 195 -22.47 5.66 6.25
N GLU A 196 -22.30 5.70 4.96
CA GLU A 196 -21.39 4.87 4.20
C GLU A 196 -20.33 5.77 3.57
N ILE A 197 -19.04 5.47 3.79
CA ILE A 197 -17.92 6.12 3.15
C ILE A 197 -17.32 5.14 2.16
N GLN A 198 -17.15 5.58 0.93
CA GLN A 198 -16.48 4.83 -0.11
C GLN A 198 -15.32 5.65 -0.64
N VAL A 199 -14.10 5.08 -0.63
CA VAL A 199 -12.92 5.65 -1.27
C VAL A 199 -12.73 4.93 -2.59
N LYS A 200 -12.75 5.68 -3.69
CA LYS A 200 -12.67 5.18 -5.06
C LYS A 200 -11.48 5.75 -5.79
N GLU A 201 -11.11 5.11 -6.89
CA GLU A 201 -10.09 5.62 -7.81
C GLU A 201 -8.79 5.97 -7.06
N MET A 202 -8.43 5.14 -6.08
CA MET A 202 -7.23 5.38 -5.29
C MET A 202 -6.00 4.98 -6.08
N ILE A 203 -5.20 5.97 -6.45
CA ILE A 203 -3.92 5.79 -7.14
C ILE A 203 -2.76 6.28 -6.26
N GLY A 204 -1.65 5.56 -6.31
CA GLY A 204 -0.42 5.93 -5.61
C GLY A 204 0.76 6.00 -6.57
N ALA A 205 1.59 7.03 -6.41
CA ALA A 205 2.91 7.12 -7.01
C ALA A 205 3.96 7.15 -5.90
N ARG A 206 4.98 6.30 -5.98
CA ARG A 206 6.00 6.16 -4.94
C ARG A 206 7.40 6.24 -5.53
N GLY A 207 8.25 7.11 -4.96
CA GLY A 207 9.69 7.12 -5.13
C GLY A 207 10.36 6.36 -3.98
N THR A 208 11.32 5.50 -4.28
CA THR A 208 11.99 4.64 -3.30
C THR A 208 13.51 4.72 -3.46
N LEU A 209 14.21 4.91 -2.34
CA LEU A 209 15.66 4.76 -2.25
C LEU A 209 15.98 3.59 -1.31
N SER A 210 16.79 2.64 -1.78
CA SER A 210 17.11 1.44 -1.00
C SER A 210 18.61 1.16 -0.94
N ILE A 211 19.01 0.51 0.16
CA ILE A 211 20.29 -0.17 0.30
C ILE A 211 20.00 -1.66 0.28
N VAL A 212 20.69 -2.40 -0.59
CA VAL A 212 20.46 -3.82 -0.84
C VAL A 212 21.73 -4.61 -0.58
N LYS A 213 21.60 -5.76 0.05
CA LYS A 213 22.66 -6.75 0.22
C LYS A 213 22.26 -8.04 -0.50
N SER A 214 23.05 -8.45 -1.47
CA SER A 214 22.95 -9.75 -2.17
C SER A 214 23.98 -10.75 -1.61
N PHE A 215 23.60 -12.04 -1.65
CA PHE A 215 24.41 -13.16 -1.11
C PHE A 215 24.69 -14.21 -2.19
#